data_266e0a305b25e46a7d4638763063eaf7
#
_entry.id   266e0a305b25e46a7d4638763063eaf7
#
_cell.length_a   1.000
_cell.length_b   1.000
_cell.length_c   1.000
_cell.angle_alpha   90.00
_cell.angle_beta   90.00
_cell.angle_gamma   90.00
#
_symmetry.space_group_name_H-M   'P 1'
#
loop_
_entity.id
_entity.type
_entity.pdbx_description
1 polymer ?
#
loop_
_entity_poly.entity_id
_entity_poly.type
_entity_poly.pdbx_seq_one_letter_code
_entity_poly.pdbx_strand_id
1 'polypeptide(L)'
;VVWLNTALPCAXXXXNKNFLKLIRLLLERREEFALFGGVRFGGTLTTDDAFAMGFDHVALAAGAGRPTVLNLPNGLARGVRAASDFLMALQLTGAGQSDSIANMQLRLPVVVVGGGLTAIDTATEALAYYPVQVEKFLKRYEILTAVQGEAAIRDVWDAEEKEIADEFLSHARAIRSEREAAEREGRIPRIIALLQSWGGATIAYRKRLIDSPSYTLNHEEVEKALEEGIWFAEGLTPVRVNIDQWEHTQSVRFAVQKQDEAGQWQNAGEVELLAAGTQPNTVLAREDEQIFKLDGRYFAACDEEGNLVQPPYANPKPDTPMVLLSRYKDKQDGRFISFFGDLHPSYSGNVVKAMSSAKQGYPVVNRVLERIKPASNESSQQFFSGLNDQLRPTVYKVERLAPNIIEVVVHAPMAAEHFQPGQFYRFQNYATLAPVSSDTRLGMEXXXXRRFCGY
;
A
#
# COMPACT_ATOMS: atom_id res chain seq x y z
N VAL A 1 -5.62 -1.76 -10.31
CA VAL A 1 -4.89 -0.80 -9.45
C VAL A 1 -5.71 0.48 -9.39
N VAL A 2 -6.33 0.76 -8.24
CA VAL A 2 -7.08 2.00 -8.03
C VAL A 2 -6.07 3.08 -7.61
N TRP A 3 -5.81 3.99 -8.51
CA TRP A 3 -4.99 5.15 -8.22
C TRP A 3 -5.90 6.24 -7.66
N LEU A 4 -5.90 6.38 -6.35
CA LEU A 4 -6.53 7.53 -5.71
C LEU A 4 -5.61 8.73 -5.90
N ASN A 5 -6.17 9.79 -6.43
CA ASN A 5 -5.47 11.07 -6.57
C ASN A 5 -5.44 11.71 -5.18
N THR A 6 -4.51 11.28 -4.35
CA THR A 6 -4.34 11.89 -3.04
C THR A 6 -3.70 13.27 -3.22
N ALA A 7 -4.31 14.25 -2.62
CA ALA A 7 -3.83 15.65 -2.69
C ALA A 7 -2.60 15.93 -1.83
N LEU A 8 -1.98 14.88 -1.29
CA LEU A 8 -0.76 15.06 -0.51
C LEU A 8 0.41 15.37 -1.45
N PRO A 9 1.09 16.48 -1.27
CA PRO A 9 2.30 16.77 -2.03
C PRO A 9 3.39 15.81 -1.54
N CYS A 10 3.63 14.76 -2.32
CA CYS A 10 4.59 13.73 -1.98
C CYS A 10 5.79 13.86 -2.89
N ALA A 11 6.97 13.85 -2.34
CA ALA A 11 8.23 13.84 -3.08
C ALA A 11 8.46 12.54 -3.81
N UNK A 12 7.84 11.69 -3.30
CA UNK A 12 8.09 10.39 -3.78
C UNK A 12 7.89 10.08 -5.19
N UNK A 13 8.40 9.23 -5.40
CA UNK A 13 8.43 8.60 -6.54
C UNK A 13 7.38 8.78 -7.57
N UNK A 14 6.71 9.13 -7.29
CA UNK A 14 5.77 9.21 -8.30
C UNK A 14 5.67 10.61 -8.82
N UNK A 15 6.55 10.95 -8.85
CA UNK A 15 6.61 12.18 -9.35
C UNK A 15 5.62 12.58 -10.28
N ASN A 16 5.45 11.93 -11.14
CA ASN A 16 4.52 12.43 -12.14
C ASN A 16 3.22 11.61 -12.16
N LYS A 17 2.59 11.46 -11.01
CA LYS A 17 1.29 10.78 -10.91
C LYS A 17 0.23 11.38 -11.85
N ASN A 18 0.36 12.64 -12.23
CA ASN A 18 -0.54 13.27 -13.20
C ASN A 18 -0.53 12.60 -14.58
N PHE A 19 0.60 11.99 -14.96
CA PHE A 19 0.68 11.23 -16.22
C PHE A 19 -0.16 9.95 -16.18
N LEU A 20 -0.47 9.41 -15.01
CA LEU A 20 -1.34 8.24 -14.88
C LEU A 20 -2.74 8.52 -15.46
N LYS A 21 -3.22 9.75 -15.33
CA LYS A 21 -4.50 10.16 -15.92
C LYS A 21 -4.46 10.04 -17.46
N LEU A 22 -3.35 10.45 -18.08
CA LEU A 22 -3.19 10.34 -19.54
C LEU A 22 -3.11 8.87 -19.97
N ILE A 23 -2.36 8.06 -19.23
CA ILE A 23 -2.24 6.60 -19.50
C ILE A 23 -3.63 5.95 -19.39
N ARG A 24 -4.38 6.29 -18.35
CA ARG A 24 -5.75 5.79 -18.17
C ARG A 24 -6.65 6.14 -19.35
N LEU A 25 -6.63 7.41 -19.79
CA LEU A 25 -7.42 7.87 -20.95
C LEU A 25 -7.02 7.11 -22.22
N LEU A 26 -5.72 6.86 -22.42
CA LEU A 26 -5.23 6.10 -23.59
C LEU A 26 -5.72 4.65 -23.57
N LEU A 27 -5.83 4.05 -22.40
CA LEU A 27 -6.28 2.65 -22.26
C LEU A 27 -7.81 2.54 -22.36
N GLU A 28 -8.53 3.41 -21.62
CA GLU A 28 -10.00 3.32 -21.53
C GLU A 28 -10.73 3.62 -22.85
N ARG A 29 -10.07 4.29 -23.80
CA ARG A 29 -10.64 4.53 -25.14
C ARG A 29 -10.62 3.30 -26.05
N ARG A 30 -9.97 2.21 -25.60
CA ARG A 30 -9.86 0.99 -26.40
C ARG A 30 -11.00 0.04 -26.05
N GLU A 31 -11.68 -0.48 -27.10
CA GLU A 31 -12.80 -1.41 -26.92
C GLU A 31 -12.35 -2.76 -26.35
N GLU A 32 -11.06 -3.07 -26.47
CA GLU A 32 -10.45 -4.32 -25.98
C GLU A 32 -9.86 -4.18 -24.57
N PHE A 33 -10.17 -3.07 -23.85
CA PHE A 33 -9.64 -2.83 -22.51
C PHE A 33 -10.76 -2.63 -21.50
N ALA A 34 -10.68 -3.34 -20.36
CA ALA A 34 -11.56 -3.12 -19.21
C ALA A 34 -10.74 -3.18 -17.92
N LEU A 35 -11.13 -2.38 -16.93
CA LEU A 35 -10.47 -2.32 -15.63
C LEU A 35 -11.48 -2.68 -14.53
N PHE A 36 -11.18 -3.75 -13.80
CA PHE A 36 -12.01 -4.23 -12.69
C PHE A 36 -11.27 -3.96 -11.37
N GLY A 37 -11.78 -2.99 -10.59
CA GLY A 37 -11.28 -2.67 -9.26
C GLY A 37 -11.96 -3.53 -8.19
N GLY A 38 -11.28 -3.69 -7.04
CA GLY A 38 -11.84 -4.44 -5.91
C GLY A 38 -11.81 -5.95 -6.05
N VAL A 39 -11.19 -6.46 -7.13
CA VAL A 39 -11.06 -7.90 -7.38
C VAL A 39 -9.69 -8.36 -6.85
N ARG A 40 -9.69 -9.29 -5.89
CA ARG A 40 -8.46 -9.86 -5.36
C ARG A 40 -8.11 -11.15 -6.11
N PHE A 41 -7.01 -11.14 -6.84
CA PHE A 41 -6.50 -12.34 -7.51
C PHE A 41 -5.92 -13.29 -6.46
N GLY A 42 -6.33 -14.56 -6.53
CA GLY A 42 -6.03 -15.57 -5.52
C GLY A 42 -7.11 -15.68 -4.42
N GLY A 43 -8.11 -14.78 -4.45
CA GLY A 43 -9.21 -14.80 -3.48
C GLY A 43 -10.57 -14.71 -4.17
N THR A 44 -10.91 -13.52 -4.68
CA THR A 44 -12.15 -13.32 -5.43
C THR A 44 -12.10 -14.05 -6.78
N LEU A 45 -10.95 -14.03 -7.43
CA LEU A 45 -10.71 -14.64 -8.75
C LEU A 45 -9.45 -15.47 -8.67
N THR A 46 -9.57 -16.77 -8.88
CA THR A 46 -8.42 -17.69 -8.93
C THR A 46 -7.85 -17.78 -10.35
N THR A 47 -6.73 -18.47 -10.49
CA THR A 47 -6.13 -18.76 -11.80
C THR A 47 -7.07 -19.64 -12.65
N ASP A 48 -7.69 -20.64 -12.02
CA ASP A 48 -8.63 -21.53 -12.70
C ASP A 48 -9.86 -20.78 -13.19
N ASP A 49 -10.39 -19.85 -12.37
CA ASP A 49 -11.53 -19.03 -12.79
C ASP A 49 -11.17 -18.17 -14.00
N ALA A 50 -9.98 -17.55 -13.98
CA ALA A 50 -9.55 -16.71 -15.11
C ALA A 50 -9.53 -17.51 -16.42
N PHE A 51 -8.94 -18.70 -16.40
CA PHE A 51 -8.92 -19.55 -17.61
C PHE A 51 -10.30 -20.12 -17.95
N ALA A 52 -11.15 -20.41 -16.95
CA ALA A 52 -12.52 -20.87 -17.18
C ALA A 52 -13.40 -19.77 -17.78
N MET A 53 -13.16 -18.52 -17.42
CA MET A 53 -13.86 -17.34 -17.98
C MET A 53 -13.47 -17.06 -19.43
N GLY A 54 -12.43 -17.71 -19.95
CA GLY A 54 -12.02 -17.55 -21.33
C GLY A 54 -10.79 -16.69 -21.56
N PHE A 55 -10.05 -16.34 -20.51
CA PHE A 55 -8.75 -15.68 -20.69
C PHE A 55 -7.74 -16.67 -21.27
N ASP A 56 -6.95 -16.22 -22.21
CA ASP A 56 -5.90 -17.02 -22.85
C ASP A 56 -4.56 -16.95 -22.12
N HIS A 57 -4.39 -15.91 -21.27
CA HIS A 57 -3.13 -15.66 -20.56
C HIS A 57 -3.38 -14.85 -19.30
N VAL A 58 -2.58 -15.09 -18.27
CA VAL A 58 -2.59 -14.30 -17.03
C VAL A 58 -1.21 -13.69 -16.85
N ALA A 59 -1.16 -12.35 -16.75
CA ALA A 59 0.09 -11.62 -16.52
C ALA A 59 0.09 -11.05 -15.10
N LEU A 60 0.98 -11.51 -14.24
CA LEU A 60 1.08 -11.11 -12.83
C LEU A 60 2.08 -9.97 -12.67
N ALA A 61 1.61 -8.84 -12.15
CA ALA A 61 2.41 -7.65 -11.87
C ALA A 61 2.07 -7.13 -10.46
N ALA A 62 2.16 -8.01 -9.45
CA ALA A 62 1.68 -7.74 -8.08
C ALA A 62 2.66 -6.94 -7.21
N GLY A 63 3.85 -6.63 -7.73
CA GLY A 63 4.82 -5.78 -7.05
C GLY A 63 5.44 -6.41 -5.79
N ALA A 64 5.96 -5.56 -4.89
CA ALA A 64 6.67 -5.94 -3.68
C ALA A 64 5.83 -5.69 -2.41
N GLY A 65 4.52 -5.87 -2.48
CA GLY A 65 3.59 -5.53 -1.39
C GLY A 65 3.55 -6.49 -0.20
N ARG A 66 4.40 -7.51 -0.16
CA ARG A 66 4.45 -8.41 1.00
C ARG A 66 5.21 -7.73 2.15
N PRO A 67 4.57 -7.48 3.32
CA PRO A 67 5.27 -6.86 4.44
C PRO A 67 6.41 -7.72 4.98
N THR A 68 7.52 -7.07 5.35
CA THR A 68 8.55 -7.71 6.16
C THR A 68 8.17 -7.55 7.62
N VAL A 69 7.77 -8.63 8.26
CA VAL A 69 7.49 -8.60 9.70
C VAL A 69 8.82 -8.76 10.43
N LEU A 70 9.16 -7.77 11.25
CA LEU A 70 10.34 -7.85 12.10
C LEU A 70 10.02 -8.74 13.30
N ASN A 71 10.76 -9.83 13.44
CA ASN A 71 10.58 -10.75 14.56
C ASN A 71 11.32 -10.21 15.80
N LEU A 72 10.68 -9.24 16.45
CA LEU A 72 11.22 -8.54 17.63
C LEU A 72 10.26 -8.68 18.80
N PRO A 73 10.77 -8.71 20.03
CA PRO A 73 9.90 -8.59 21.22
C PRO A 73 9.01 -7.35 21.08
N ASN A 74 7.71 -7.53 21.30
CA ASN A 74 6.65 -6.54 21.15
C ASN A 74 6.50 -5.98 19.73
N GLY A 75 6.96 -6.69 18.69
CA GLY A 75 6.88 -6.24 17.29
C GLY A 75 5.47 -6.17 16.71
N LEU A 76 4.44 -6.55 17.49
CA LEU A 76 3.03 -6.43 17.11
C LEU A 76 2.27 -5.46 18.04
N ALA A 77 2.99 -4.67 18.86
CA ALA A 77 2.37 -3.70 19.76
C ALA A 77 1.58 -2.64 18.98
N ARG A 78 0.59 -2.04 19.63
CA ARG A 78 -0.17 -0.90 19.05
C ARG A 78 0.83 0.21 18.68
N GLY A 79 0.68 0.74 17.45
CA GLY A 79 1.62 1.74 16.92
C GLY A 79 2.70 1.17 16.01
N VAL A 80 2.97 -0.15 16.05
CA VAL A 80 3.87 -0.81 15.09
C VAL A 80 3.06 -1.15 13.83
N ARG A 81 3.55 -0.72 12.67
CA ARG A 81 2.86 -0.99 11.39
C ARG A 81 3.87 -1.36 10.31
N ALA A 82 3.45 -2.23 9.40
CA ALA A 82 4.20 -2.42 8.16
C ALA A 82 4.07 -1.16 7.29
N ALA A 83 5.16 -0.73 6.67
CA ALA A 83 5.17 0.45 5.79
C ALA A 83 4.12 0.34 4.68
N SER A 84 4.03 -0.84 4.03
CA SER A 84 3.02 -1.08 2.99
C SER A 84 1.59 -0.92 3.52
N ASP A 85 1.32 -1.41 4.73
CA ASP A 85 -0.03 -1.31 5.32
C ASP A 85 -0.38 0.14 5.61
N PHE A 86 0.57 0.92 6.12
CA PHE A 86 0.38 2.36 6.37
C PHE A 86 0.10 3.10 5.06
N LEU A 87 0.97 2.93 4.05
CA LEU A 87 0.85 3.64 2.77
C LEU A 87 -0.44 3.26 2.03
N MET A 88 -0.76 1.96 2.00
CA MET A 88 -1.98 1.48 1.33
C MET A 88 -3.24 1.97 2.06
N ALA A 89 -3.26 1.92 3.39
CA ALA A 89 -4.40 2.39 4.17
C ALA A 89 -4.60 3.91 3.98
N LEU A 90 -3.51 4.69 4.02
CA LEU A 90 -3.56 6.13 3.80
C LEU A 90 -4.21 6.49 2.45
N GLN A 91 -3.83 5.76 1.38
CA GLN A 91 -4.34 6.00 0.03
C GLN A 91 -5.74 5.44 -0.18
N LEU A 92 -5.98 4.18 0.20
CA LEU A 92 -7.26 3.51 -0.08
C LEU A 92 -8.43 4.10 0.71
N THR A 93 -8.19 4.58 1.94
CA THR A 93 -9.24 5.23 2.74
C THR A 93 -9.41 6.71 2.39
N GLY A 94 -8.44 7.29 1.69
CA GLY A 94 -8.43 8.73 1.43
C GLY A 94 -8.17 9.55 2.69
N ALA A 95 -7.57 8.98 3.73
CA ALA A 95 -7.35 9.67 5.02
C ALA A 95 -6.55 10.98 4.86
N GLY A 96 -5.67 11.04 3.85
CA GLY A 96 -4.88 12.24 3.54
C GLY A 96 -5.69 13.38 2.93
N GLN A 97 -6.96 13.17 2.59
CA GLN A 97 -7.83 14.23 2.04
C GLN A 97 -8.53 14.98 3.17
N SER A 98 -8.56 16.30 3.08
CA SER A 98 -9.18 17.16 4.11
C SER A 98 -10.69 16.95 4.25
N ASP A 99 -11.36 16.50 3.16
CA ASP A 99 -12.80 16.24 3.14
C ASP A 99 -13.16 14.78 3.45
N SER A 100 -12.18 13.92 3.69
CA SER A 100 -12.45 12.51 4.02
C SER A 100 -12.82 12.34 5.49
N ILE A 101 -13.81 11.49 5.77
CA ILE A 101 -14.16 11.12 7.14
C ILE A 101 -13.09 10.20 7.75
N ALA A 102 -12.36 9.47 6.93
CA ALA A 102 -11.34 8.51 7.38
C ALA A 102 -10.20 9.22 8.11
N ASN A 103 -9.73 8.59 9.19
CA ASN A 103 -8.58 9.06 9.95
C ASN A 103 -7.70 7.86 10.30
N MET A 104 -6.40 8.05 10.21
CA MET A 104 -5.43 7.04 10.66
C MET A 104 -4.63 7.67 11.81
N GLN A 105 -4.70 7.07 12.99
CA GLN A 105 -3.97 7.61 14.13
C GLN A 105 -2.47 7.47 13.90
N LEU A 106 -1.80 8.61 13.81
CA LEU A 106 -0.35 8.74 13.70
C LEU A 106 0.12 9.72 14.77
N ARG A 107 1.12 9.34 15.56
CA ARG A 107 1.74 10.24 16.56
C ARG A 107 3.20 10.47 16.17
N LEU A 108 3.75 11.60 16.57
CA LEU A 108 5.17 11.92 16.42
C LEU A 108 5.90 11.63 17.73
N PRO A 109 7.16 11.23 17.69
CA PRO A 109 7.98 10.99 16.49
C PRO A 109 7.64 9.70 15.76
N VAL A 110 7.90 9.69 14.45
CA VAL A 110 7.80 8.49 13.60
C VAL A 110 9.21 7.99 13.31
N VAL A 111 9.43 6.67 13.43
CA VAL A 111 10.68 6.08 12.96
C VAL A 111 10.39 4.94 11.99
N VAL A 112 11.06 4.97 10.85
CA VAL A 112 10.91 3.98 9.79
C VAL A 112 12.19 3.13 9.74
N VAL A 113 12.05 1.81 9.93
CA VAL A 113 13.22 0.90 9.83
C VAL A 113 13.36 0.41 8.39
N GLY A 114 14.41 0.83 7.72
CA GLY A 114 14.68 0.38 6.36
C GLY A 114 15.52 1.37 5.57
N GLY A 115 16.16 0.90 4.49
CA GLY A 115 16.98 1.74 3.64
C GLY A 115 16.53 1.74 2.18
N GLY A 116 15.29 1.30 1.91
CA GLY A 116 14.74 1.29 0.54
C GLY A 116 13.87 2.51 0.26
N LEU A 117 13.44 2.67 -1.00
CA LEU A 117 12.56 3.77 -1.42
C LEU A 117 11.23 3.77 -0.65
N THR A 118 10.70 2.59 -0.29
CA THR A 118 9.49 2.50 0.54
C THR A 118 9.69 3.18 1.92
N ALA A 119 10.90 3.16 2.48
CA ALA A 119 11.17 3.85 3.73
C ALA A 119 11.12 5.38 3.54
N ILE A 120 11.62 5.86 2.39
CA ILE A 120 11.52 7.27 2.01
C ILE A 120 10.04 7.67 1.92
N ASP A 121 9.26 6.92 1.12
CA ASP A 121 7.82 7.18 0.93
C ASP A 121 7.07 7.19 2.28
N THR A 122 7.38 6.22 3.15
CA THR A 122 6.69 6.10 4.44
C THR A 122 6.96 7.30 5.33
N ALA A 123 8.22 7.74 5.41
CA ALA A 123 8.61 8.86 6.26
C ALA A 123 8.03 10.19 5.74
N THR A 124 8.13 10.44 4.43
CA THR A 124 7.62 11.69 3.82
C THR A 124 6.09 11.74 3.88
N GLU A 125 5.39 10.63 3.57
CA GLU A 125 3.93 10.57 3.64
C GLU A 125 3.44 10.72 5.10
N ALA A 126 4.18 10.19 6.08
CA ALA A 126 3.82 10.35 7.49
C ALA A 126 3.87 11.83 7.91
N LEU A 127 4.93 12.55 7.54
CA LEU A 127 5.04 13.99 7.86
C LEU A 127 4.03 14.82 7.06
N ALA A 128 3.75 14.46 5.80
CA ALA A 128 2.74 15.16 4.98
C ALA A 128 1.33 14.93 5.54
N TYR A 129 1.04 13.75 6.04
CA TYR A 129 -0.27 13.38 6.57
C TYR A 129 -0.53 13.98 7.96
N TYR A 130 0.48 14.09 8.82
CA TYR A 130 0.30 14.50 10.21
C TYR A 130 -0.48 15.81 10.36
N PRO A 131 -0.13 16.92 9.67
CA PRO A 131 -0.91 18.16 9.74
C PRO A 131 -2.38 17.95 9.32
N VAL A 132 -2.62 17.20 8.25
CA VAL A 132 -3.99 16.93 7.77
C VAL A 132 -4.81 16.24 8.87
N GLN A 133 -4.22 15.23 9.52
CA GLN A 133 -4.87 14.50 10.60
C GLN A 133 -5.29 15.42 11.75
N VAL A 134 -4.34 16.21 12.27
CA VAL A 134 -4.60 17.02 13.47
C VAL A 134 -5.52 18.21 13.15
N GLU A 135 -5.40 18.81 11.95
CA GLU A 135 -6.30 19.90 11.52
C GLU A 135 -7.74 19.39 11.32
N LYS A 136 -7.93 18.18 10.75
CA LYS A 136 -9.24 17.54 10.65
C LYS A 136 -9.81 17.28 12.04
N PHE A 137 -8.98 16.79 12.96
CA PHE A 137 -9.39 16.51 14.33
C PHE A 137 -9.87 17.79 15.02
N LEU A 138 -9.10 18.88 14.94
CA LEU A 138 -9.47 20.17 15.53
C LEU A 138 -10.78 20.70 14.97
N LYS A 139 -10.93 20.68 13.63
CA LYS A 139 -12.17 21.12 12.95
C LYS A 139 -13.40 20.36 13.48
N ARG A 140 -13.29 19.04 13.57
CA ARG A 140 -14.39 18.19 14.06
C ARG A 140 -14.66 18.43 15.54
N TYR A 141 -13.63 18.57 16.34
CA TYR A 141 -13.74 18.87 17.77
C TYR A 141 -14.49 20.19 17.99
N GLU A 142 -14.13 21.23 17.27
CA GLU A 142 -14.78 22.55 17.35
C GLU A 142 -16.26 22.47 16.98
N ILE A 143 -16.60 21.76 15.90
CA ILE A 143 -17.99 21.55 15.46
C ILE A 143 -18.80 20.83 16.56
N LEU A 144 -18.26 19.73 17.06
CA LEU A 144 -18.95 18.91 18.08
C LEU A 144 -19.10 19.71 19.41
N THR A 145 -18.06 20.42 19.80
CA THR A 145 -18.07 21.25 21.01
C THR A 145 -19.15 22.33 20.91
N ALA A 146 -19.31 22.95 19.74
CA ALA A 146 -20.33 23.98 19.52
C ALA A 146 -21.76 23.41 19.62
N VAL A 147 -21.95 22.15 19.29
CA VAL A 147 -23.27 21.49 19.28
C VAL A 147 -23.60 20.86 20.63
N GLN A 148 -22.64 20.15 21.24
CA GLN A 148 -22.88 19.28 22.40
C GLN A 148 -22.26 19.81 23.71
N GLY A 149 -21.34 20.78 23.61
CA GLY A 149 -20.54 21.23 24.74
C GLY A 149 -19.29 20.38 24.95
N GLU A 150 -18.21 21.02 25.37
CA GLU A 150 -16.90 20.37 25.52
C GLU A 150 -16.93 19.21 26.53
N ALA A 151 -17.63 19.39 27.66
CA ALA A 151 -17.71 18.35 28.70
C ALA A 151 -18.33 17.06 28.16
N ALA A 152 -19.44 17.17 27.40
CA ALA A 152 -20.12 16.01 26.83
C ALA A 152 -19.22 15.18 25.91
N ILE A 153 -18.28 15.83 25.24
CA ILE A 153 -17.32 15.14 24.36
C ILE A 153 -16.19 14.51 25.17
N ARG A 154 -15.61 15.28 26.10
CA ARG A 154 -14.40 14.85 26.80
C ARG A 154 -14.70 13.82 27.91
N ASP A 155 -15.90 13.81 28.46
CA ASP A 155 -16.25 12.92 29.58
C ASP A 155 -16.38 11.44 29.12
N VAL A 156 -16.60 11.21 27.84
CA VAL A 156 -16.69 9.83 27.30
C VAL A 156 -15.31 9.25 26.94
N TRP A 157 -14.27 10.09 26.89
CA TRP A 157 -12.91 9.64 26.56
C TRP A 157 -12.22 9.06 27.79
N ASP A 158 -11.47 7.98 27.59
CA ASP A 158 -10.60 7.45 28.63
C ASP A 158 -9.32 8.29 28.78
N ALA A 159 -8.40 7.84 29.63
CA ALA A 159 -7.16 8.61 29.93
C ALA A 159 -6.22 8.68 28.70
N GLU A 160 -6.08 7.58 27.97
CA GLU A 160 -5.26 7.54 26.75
C GLU A 160 -5.84 8.45 25.66
N GLU A 161 -7.16 8.35 25.45
CA GLU A 161 -7.83 9.18 24.45
C GLU A 161 -7.72 10.68 24.76
N LYS A 162 -7.80 11.06 26.05
CA LYS A 162 -7.63 12.46 26.48
C LYS A 162 -6.23 12.95 26.17
N GLU A 163 -5.21 12.15 26.48
CA GLU A 163 -3.81 12.51 26.22
C GLU A 163 -3.57 12.73 24.72
N ILE A 164 -4.03 11.78 23.88
CA ILE A 164 -3.89 11.87 22.41
C ILE A 164 -4.65 13.07 21.87
N ALA A 165 -5.87 13.31 22.34
CA ALA A 165 -6.70 14.44 21.90
C ALA A 165 -6.02 15.78 22.25
N ASP A 166 -5.48 15.91 23.47
CA ASP A 166 -4.81 17.15 23.90
C ASP A 166 -3.55 17.41 23.07
N GLU A 167 -2.77 16.35 22.76
CA GLU A 167 -1.63 16.44 21.85
C GLU A 167 -2.07 16.95 20.46
N PHE A 168 -3.08 16.33 19.86
CA PHE A 168 -3.57 16.66 18.52
C PHE A 168 -4.14 18.08 18.47
N LEU A 169 -4.92 18.49 19.49
CA LEU A 169 -5.48 19.84 19.58
C LEU A 169 -4.39 20.91 19.72
N SER A 170 -3.38 20.63 20.55
CA SER A 170 -2.23 21.53 20.75
C SER A 170 -1.46 21.72 19.42
N HIS A 171 -1.13 20.62 18.75
CA HIS A 171 -0.38 20.66 17.49
C HIS A 171 -1.19 21.34 16.36
N ALA A 172 -2.49 21.06 16.28
CA ALA A 172 -3.35 21.69 15.27
C ALA A 172 -3.46 23.20 15.48
N ARG A 173 -3.59 23.65 16.73
CA ARG A 173 -3.63 25.08 17.06
C ARG A 173 -2.30 25.77 16.72
N ALA A 174 -1.18 25.10 16.97
CA ALA A 174 0.15 25.63 16.63
C ALA A 174 0.31 25.76 15.10
N ILE A 175 -0.14 24.75 14.33
CA ILE A 175 -0.12 24.80 12.86
C ILE A 175 -1.00 25.96 12.36
N ARG A 176 -2.22 26.09 12.90
CA ARG A 176 -3.13 27.18 12.53
C ARG A 176 -2.48 28.55 12.79
N SER A 177 -1.91 28.75 13.98
CA SER A 177 -1.23 30.01 14.36
C SER A 177 -0.07 30.30 13.42
N GLU A 178 0.72 29.30 13.07
CA GLU A 178 1.86 29.49 12.17
C GLU A 178 1.38 29.85 10.74
N ARG A 179 0.30 29.23 10.26
CA ARG A 179 -0.26 29.58 8.94
C ARG A 179 -0.75 31.03 8.92
N GLU A 180 -1.46 31.46 9.97
CA GLU A 180 -1.94 32.84 10.12
C GLU A 180 -0.80 33.85 10.23
N ALA A 181 0.25 33.52 10.98
CA ALA A 181 1.43 34.38 11.09
C ALA A 181 2.15 34.50 9.76
N ALA A 182 2.34 33.37 9.05
CA ALA A 182 3.00 33.35 7.75
C ALA A 182 2.23 34.19 6.71
N GLU A 183 0.89 34.09 6.73
CA GLU A 183 0.03 34.88 5.84
C GLU A 183 0.18 36.37 6.10
N ARG A 184 0.13 36.77 7.39
CA ARG A 184 0.31 38.18 7.77
C ARG A 184 1.70 38.72 7.39
N GLU A 185 2.72 37.85 7.45
CA GLU A 185 4.12 38.23 7.18
C GLU A 185 4.51 38.05 5.70
N GLY A 186 3.63 37.49 4.88
CA GLY A 186 3.89 37.23 3.44
C GLY A 186 4.98 36.21 3.20
N ARG A 187 5.10 35.18 4.06
CA ARG A 187 6.12 34.13 3.95
C ARG A 187 5.51 32.74 3.91
N ILE A 188 6.33 31.76 3.60
CA ILE A 188 5.92 30.34 3.63
C ILE A 188 5.82 29.88 5.10
N PRO A 189 4.74 29.16 5.48
CA PRO A 189 4.62 28.61 6.84
C PRO A 189 5.74 27.61 7.15
N ARG A 190 6.28 27.68 8.35
CA ARG A 190 7.40 26.84 8.83
C ARG A 190 6.87 25.52 9.44
N ILE A 191 6.03 24.80 8.68
CA ILE A 191 5.39 23.57 9.17
C ILE A 191 6.43 22.48 9.48
N ILE A 192 7.45 22.33 8.62
CA ILE A 192 8.52 21.34 8.84
C ILE A 192 9.20 21.57 10.20
N ALA A 193 9.48 22.83 10.55
CA ALA A 193 10.12 23.16 11.84
C ALA A 193 9.24 22.75 13.04
N LEU A 194 7.91 22.96 12.92
CA LEU A 194 6.97 22.50 13.95
C LEU A 194 6.99 20.98 14.08
N LEU A 195 6.89 20.26 12.94
CA LEU A 195 6.90 18.78 12.93
C LEU A 195 8.19 18.26 13.56
N GLN A 196 9.34 18.85 13.22
CA GLN A 196 10.63 18.49 13.79
C GLN A 196 10.70 18.76 15.30
N SER A 197 10.07 19.84 15.77
CA SER A 197 10.04 20.16 17.21
C SER A 197 9.23 19.13 18.02
N TRP A 198 8.32 18.41 17.36
CA TRP A 198 7.54 17.33 17.97
C TRP A 198 8.16 15.93 17.71
N GLY A 199 9.41 15.90 17.22
CA GLY A 199 10.17 14.68 17.00
C GLY A 199 10.20 14.16 15.56
N GLY A 200 9.45 14.79 14.65
CA GLY A 200 9.54 14.54 13.21
C GLY A 200 9.48 13.08 12.79
N ALA A 201 10.20 12.75 11.69
CA ALA A 201 10.35 11.39 11.21
C ALA A 201 11.82 11.06 10.95
N THR A 202 12.23 9.86 11.39
CA THR A 202 13.61 9.39 11.26
C THR A 202 13.61 8.04 10.52
N ILE A 203 14.46 7.92 9.49
CA ILE A 203 14.72 6.63 8.84
C ILE A 203 15.95 6.02 9.52
N ALA A 204 15.75 4.87 10.18
CA ALA A 204 16.81 4.12 10.86
C ALA A 204 17.29 2.98 9.95
N TYR A 205 18.57 2.97 9.62
CA TYR A 205 19.15 1.99 8.70
C TYR A 205 20.40 1.35 9.27
N ARG A 206 20.56 0.04 9.04
CA ARG A 206 21.62 -0.79 9.64
C ARG A 206 23.04 -0.53 9.08
N LYS A 207 23.16 0.20 7.97
CA LYS A 207 24.45 0.56 7.36
C LYS A 207 24.49 2.08 7.19
N ARG A 208 25.45 2.59 6.39
CA ARG A 208 25.51 4.03 6.05
C ARG A 208 24.45 4.34 4.99
N LEU A 209 24.03 5.58 4.94
CA LEU A 209 23.04 6.07 3.96
C LEU A 209 23.52 5.80 2.53
N ILE A 210 24.80 6.06 2.23
CA ILE A 210 25.37 5.84 0.90
C ILE A 210 25.34 4.37 0.47
N ASP A 211 25.26 3.44 1.42
CA ASP A 211 25.15 2.00 1.15
C ASP A 211 23.68 1.55 1.09
N SER A 212 22.72 2.46 1.23
CA SER A 212 21.29 2.12 1.25
C SER A 212 20.78 1.87 -0.16
N PRO A 213 19.77 0.97 -0.32
CA PRO A 213 19.13 0.79 -1.62
C PRO A 213 18.46 2.07 -2.16
N SER A 214 17.93 2.94 -1.29
CA SER A 214 17.34 4.21 -1.75
C SER A 214 18.38 5.11 -2.38
N TYR A 215 19.53 5.29 -1.73
CA TYR A 215 20.60 6.14 -2.24
C TYR A 215 21.18 5.58 -3.55
N THR A 216 21.45 4.27 -3.60
CA THR A 216 22.06 3.65 -4.78
C THR A 216 21.10 3.56 -5.97
N LEU A 217 19.78 3.50 -5.71
CA LEU A 217 18.77 3.43 -6.77
C LEU A 217 18.28 4.81 -7.22
N ASN A 218 18.15 5.76 -6.29
CA ASN A 218 17.61 7.09 -6.61
C ASN A 218 17.99 8.10 -5.51
N HIS A 219 19.20 8.60 -5.57
CA HIS A 219 19.72 9.58 -4.59
C HIS A 219 18.92 10.89 -4.57
N GLU A 220 18.28 11.25 -5.69
CA GLU A 220 17.45 12.47 -5.76
C GLU A 220 16.26 12.41 -4.80
N GLU A 221 15.67 11.23 -4.60
CA GLU A 221 14.58 11.05 -3.64
C GLU A 221 15.10 11.18 -2.19
N VAL A 222 16.33 10.74 -1.93
CA VAL A 222 16.96 10.92 -0.61
C VAL A 222 17.19 12.41 -0.33
N GLU A 223 17.72 13.16 -1.32
CA GLU A 223 17.88 14.62 -1.19
C GLU A 223 16.56 15.30 -0.85
N LYS A 224 15.50 14.96 -1.58
CA LYS A 224 14.17 15.54 -1.35
C LYS A 224 13.61 15.19 0.04
N ALA A 225 13.83 13.97 0.50
CA ALA A 225 13.42 13.58 1.86
C ALA A 225 14.13 14.43 2.91
N LEU A 226 15.42 14.72 2.73
CA LEU A 226 16.16 15.62 3.62
C LEU A 226 15.58 17.05 3.58
N GLU A 227 15.26 17.55 2.37
CA GLU A 227 14.61 18.87 2.20
C GLU A 227 13.24 18.93 2.89
N GLU A 228 12.51 17.81 2.92
CA GLU A 228 11.21 17.69 3.62
C GLU A 228 11.36 17.47 5.13
N GLY A 229 12.58 17.48 5.65
CA GLY A 229 12.84 17.43 7.09
C GLY A 229 12.94 16.02 7.67
N ILE A 230 13.12 15.01 6.83
CA ILE A 230 13.34 13.64 7.29
C ILE A 230 14.78 13.50 7.79
N TRP A 231 14.95 12.85 8.95
CA TRP A 231 16.27 12.55 9.50
C TRP A 231 16.67 11.12 9.12
N PHE A 232 17.98 10.93 8.97
CA PHE A 232 18.57 9.59 8.75
C PHE A 232 19.47 9.23 9.93
N ALA A 233 19.27 8.02 10.47
CA ALA A 233 20.07 7.46 11.55
C ALA A 233 20.74 6.17 11.05
N GLU A 234 22.05 6.24 10.91
CA GLU A 234 22.89 5.17 10.33
C GLU A 234 23.36 4.16 11.37
N GLY A 235 23.66 2.94 10.92
CA GLY A 235 24.25 1.91 11.76
C GLY A 235 23.31 1.38 12.83
N LEU A 236 21.99 1.38 12.59
CA LEU A 236 20.98 1.00 13.59
C LEU A 236 20.25 -0.28 13.21
N THR A 237 20.40 -1.33 14.04
CA THR A 237 19.70 -2.62 13.89
C THR A 237 18.66 -2.75 15.02
N PRO A 238 17.37 -2.88 14.70
CA PRO A 238 16.34 -2.94 15.76
C PRO A 238 16.45 -4.23 16.57
N VAL A 239 16.24 -4.10 17.88
CA VAL A 239 16.40 -5.19 18.86
C VAL A 239 15.08 -5.48 19.57
N ARG A 240 14.30 -4.45 19.90
CA ARG A 240 13.10 -4.60 20.73
C ARG A 240 12.21 -3.35 20.62
N VAL A 241 10.90 -3.56 20.67
CA VAL A 241 9.92 -2.47 20.86
C VAL A 241 9.59 -2.36 22.34
N ASN A 242 9.71 -1.16 22.92
CA ASN A 242 9.27 -0.88 24.29
C ASN A 242 7.83 -0.34 24.22
N ILE A 243 7.01 -0.73 25.18
CA ILE A 243 5.59 -0.35 25.24
C ILE A 243 5.30 0.46 26.50
N ASP A 244 4.32 1.34 26.42
CA ASP A 244 3.85 2.14 27.55
C ASP A 244 2.79 1.38 28.38
N GLN A 245 2.17 2.10 29.32
CA GLN A 245 1.15 1.55 30.22
C GLN A 245 -0.13 1.09 29.50
N TRP A 246 -0.36 1.54 28.27
CA TRP A 246 -1.51 1.16 27.43
C TRP A 246 -1.16 0.13 26.36
N GLU A 247 0.03 -0.47 26.46
CA GLU A 247 0.58 -1.43 25.47
C GLU A 247 0.78 -0.80 24.08
N HIS A 248 0.88 0.54 24.03
CA HIS A 248 1.21 1.27 22.81
C HIS A 248 2.73 1.42 22.70
N THR A 249 3.23 1.46 21.47
CA THR A 249 4.66 1.64 21.20
C THR A 249 5.15 2.96 21.79
N GLN A 250 6.11 2.89 22.71
CA GLN A 250 6.77 4.03 23.31
C GLN A 250 8.10 4.34 22.61
N SER A 251 8.89 3.31 22.32
CA SER A 251 10.20 3.45 21.66
C SER A 251 10.64 2.13 21.06
N VAL A 252 11.64 2.16 20.17
CA VAL A 252 12.34 0.96 19.69
C VAL A 252 13.81 1.07 20.09
N ARG A 253 14.32 -0.01 20.67
CA ARG A 253 15.74 -0.14 21.02
C ARG A 253 16.48 -0.70 19.81
N PHE A 254 17.59 -0.07 19.48
CA PHE A 254 18.49 -0.46 18.40
C PHE A 254 19.89 -0.77 18.94
N ALA A 255 20.53 -1.80 18.39
CA ALA A 255 21.97 -1.99 18.51
C ALA A 255 22.65 -1.01 17.54
N VAL A 256 23.61 -0.25 18.04
CA VAL A 256 24.39 0.70 17.25
C VAL A 256 25.57 -0.04 16.63
N GLN A 257 25.71 0.05 15.32
CA GLN A 257 26.79 -0.58 14.56
C GLN A 257 27.75 0.49 14.06
N LYS A 258 29.04 0.30 14.23
CA LYS A 258 30.09 1.17 13.67
C LYS A 258 31.09 0.34 12.88
N GLN A 259 31.64 0.90 11.80
CA GLN A 259 32.72 0.25 11.07
C GLN A 259 34.05 0.53 11.76
N ASP A 260 34.86 -0.50 11.92
CA ASP A 260 36.24 -0.37 12.39
C ASP A 260 37.16 0.05 11.21
N GLU A 261 38.46 0.20 11.50
CA GLU A 261 39.46 0.62 10.50
C GLU A 261 39.59 -0.36 9.34
N ALA A 262 39.18 -1.62 9.54
CA ALA A 262 39.20 -2.66 8.49
C ALA A 262 37.87 -2.74 7.72
N GLY A 263 36.91 -1.85 8.01
CA GLY A 263 35.61 -1.82 7.37
C GLY A 263 34.60 -2.85 7.90
N GLN A 264 34.91 -3.51 9.02
CA GLN A 264 34.01 -4.52 9.61
C GLN A 264 33.02 -3.84 10.57
N TRP A 265 31.75 -4.22 10.50
CA TRP A 265 30.72 -3.69 11.37
C TRP A 265 30.81 -4.29 12.78
N GLN A 266 30.94 -3.47 13.81
CA GLN A 266 31.08 -3.83 15.21
C GLN A 266 29.95 -3.21 16.03
N ASN A 267 29.44 -3.94 17.03
CA ASN A 267 28.44 -3.41 17.96
C ASN A 267 29.10 -2.34 18.83
N ALA A 268 28.54 -1.14 18.88
CA ALA A 268 29.07 0.03 19.61
C ALA A 268 28.11 0.51 20.72
N GLY A 269 27.12 -0.30 21.09
CA GLY A 269 26.13 0.04 22.13
C GLY A 269 24.70 -0.05 21.66
N GLU A 270 23.80 0.66 22.35
CA GLU A 270 22.34 0.64 22.03
C GLU A 270 21.74 2.06 22.08
N VAL A 271 20.64 2.26 21.32
CA VAL A 271 19.86 3.53 21.25
C VAL A 271 18.38 3.22 21.01
N GLU A 272 17.46 4.12 21.29
CA GLU A 272 16.01 3.89 21.13
C GLU A 272 15.32 4.80 20.10
N LEU A 273 14.48 4.21 19.17
CA LEU A 273 13.67 4.85 18.09
C LEU A 273 12.51 3.92 17.58
N LEU A 274 11.68 4.24 16.57
CA LEU A 274 10.43 3.50 16.18
C LEU A 274 10.32 3.10 14.68
N ALA A 275 9.67 1.94 14.27
CA ALA A 275 9.75 1.49 12.86
C ALA A 275 9.18 0.25 12.12
N ALA A 276 9.26 0.04 10.75
CA ALA A 276 8.93 -1.19 9.90
C ALA A 276 9.36 -1.23 8.40
N GLY A 277 9.24 -2.41 7.63
CA GLY A 277 9.69 -2.61 6.21
C GLY A 277 9.00 -3.71 5.30
N THR A 278 9.40 -4.00 3.97
CA THR A 278 8.69 -4.86 2.97
C THR A 278 9.51 -5.85 2.09
N GLN A 279 8.81 -6.84 1.34
CA GLN A 279 9.38 -7.89 0.46
C GLN A 279 8.53 -8.18 -0.82
N PRO A 280 9.07 -8.89 -1.87
CA PRO A 280 8.30 -9.27 -3.06
C PRO A 280 7.04 -10.06 -2.75
N ASN A 281 5.96 -9.81 -3.51
CA ASN A 281 4.63 -10.39 -3.25
C ASN A 281 4.46 -11.77 -3.92
N THR A 282 4.84 -12.82 -3.22
CA THR A 282 4.70 -14.21 -3.66
C THR A 282 3.66 -14.98 -2.84
N VAL A 283 2.63 -14.29 -2.34
CA VAL A 283 1.56 -14.88 -1.52
C VAL A 283 0.82 -15.99 -2.29
N LEU A 284 0.62 -15.83 -3.60
CA LEU A 284 -0.03 -16.81 -4.46
C LEU A 284 0.59 -18.20 -4.38
N ALA A 285 1.91 -18.31 -4.12
CA ALA A 285 2.55 -19.62 -3.96
C ALA A 285 2.07 -20.40 -2.73
N ARG A 286 1.49 -19.71 -1.75
CA ARG A 286 0.87 -20.34 -0.57
C ARG A 286 -0.62 -20.60 -0.76
N GLU A 287 -1.26 -19.82 -1.63
CA GLU A 287 -2.70 -19.94 -1.89
C GLU A 287 -2.99 -21.02 -2.95
N ASP A 288 -2.05 -21.24 -3.88
CA ASP A 288 -2.21 -22.21 -4.97
C ASP A 288 -0.85 -22.86 -5.29
N GLU A 289 -0.44 -23.79 -4.45
CA GLU A 289 0.84 -24.51 -4.56
C GLU A 289 0.91 -25.43 -5.79
N GLN A 290 -0.24 -25.77 -6.38
CA GLN A 290 -0.27 -26.61 -7.58
C GLN A 290 0.19 -25.85 -8.82
N ILE A 291 -0.09 -24.55 -8.87
CA ILE A 291 0.24 -23.69 -10.02
C ILE A 291 1.53 -22.89 -9.75
N PHE A 292 1.67 -22.35 -8.54
CA PHE A 292 2.77 -21.42 -8.20
C PHE A 292 3.78 -22.06 -7.25
N LYS A 293 4.93 -22.44 -7.78
CA LYS A 293 6.05 -22.95 -6.99
C LYS A 293 7.09 -21.82 -6.80
N LEU A 294 7.89 -21.91 -5.75
CA LEU A 294 8.94 -20.93 -5.47
C LEU A 294 10.33 -21.47 -5.78
N ASP A 295 11.18 -20.60 -6.31
CA ASP A 295 12.63 -20.77 -6.38
C ASP A 295 13.23 -19.63 -5.55
N GLY A 296 13.62 -19.94 -4.33
CA GLY A 296 14.02 -18.95 -3.34
C GLY A 296 12.84 -18.06 -2.94
N ARG A 297 12.98 -16.76 -3.16
CA ARG A 297 11.91 -15.77 -2.83
C ARG A 297 11.05 -15.35 -4.03
N TYR A 298 11.34 -15.89 -5.21
CA TYR A 298 10.61 -15.60 -6.45
C TYR A 298 9.86 -16.85 -6.92
N PHE A 299 8.97 -16.68 -7.89
CA PHE A 299 8.27 -17.83 -8.50
C PHE A 299 9.25 -18.64 -9.34
N ALA A 300 9.17 -19.96 -9.23
CA ALA A 300 9.87 -20.88 -10.12
C ALA A 300 9.31 -20.69 -11.52
N ALA A 301 10.17 -20.57 -12.53
CA ALA A 301 9.77 -20.13 -13.85
C ALA A 301 10.45 -20.90 -14.99
N CYS A 302 9.83 -20.85 -16.15
CA CYS A 302 10.34 -21.45 -17.38
C CYS A 302 10.40 -20.41 -18.50
N ASP A 303 11.06 -20.79 -19.60
CA ASP A 303 11.03 -20.05 -20.86
C ASP A 303 9.77 -20.43 -21.69
N GLU A 304 9.65 -19.85 -22.89
CA GLU A 304 8.50 -20.10 -23.76
C GLU A 304 8.47 -21.51 -24.36
N GLU A 305 9.53 -22.30 -24.19
CA GLU A 305 9.60 -23.72 -24.54
C GLU A 305 9.31 -24.62 -23.35
N GLY A 306 9.21 -24.06 -22.14
CA GLY A 306 8.94 -24.79 -20.91
C GLY A 306 10.17 -25.27 -20.16
N ASN A 307 11.37 -24.84 -20.55
CA ASN A 307 12.61 -25.18 -19.85
C ASN A 307 12.77 -24.30 -18.62
N LEU A 308 13.16 -24.88 -17.49
CA LEU A 308 13.40 -24.10 -16.25
C LEU A 308 14.47 -23.03 -16.48
N VAL A 309 14.25 -21.82 -15.96
CA VAL A 309 15.17 -20.70 -16.06
C VAL A 309 15.47 -20.09 -14.69
N GLN A 310 16.70 -19.61 -14.54
CA GLN A 310 17.15 -18.94 -13.33
C GLN A 310 17.82 -17.61 -13.72
N PRO A 311 17.04 -16.54 -13.86
CA PRO A 311 17.60 -15.24 -14.26
C PRO A 311 18.46 -14.66 -13.14
N PRO A 312 19.49 -13.85 -13.49
CA PRO A 312 20.33 -13.24 -12.48
C PRO A 312 19.55 -12.25 -11.60
N TYR A 313 19.95 -12.17 -10.34
CA TYR A 313 19.40 -11.14 -9.44
C TYR A 313 19.97 -9.78 -9.83
N ALA A 314 19.19 -8.74 -9.61
CA ALA A 314 19.49 -7.34 -9.87
C ALA A 314 19.45 -6.98 -11.36
N ASN A 315 20.57 -6.75 -12.03
CA ASN A 315 20.55 -6.20 -13.39
C ASN A 315 20.43 -7.28 -14.45
N PRO A 316 19.55 -7.09 -15.46
CA PRO A 316 19.48 -8.05 -16.57
C PRO A 316 20.78 -8.08 -17.38
N LYS A 317 21.15 -9.28 -17.80
CA LYS A 317 22.29 -9.51 -18.72
C LYS A 317 21.76 -9.75 -20.13
N PRO A 318 22.61 -9.74 -21.16
CA PRO A 318 22.13 -9.95 -22.54
C PRO A 318 21.34 -11.23 -22.74
N ASP A 319 21.62 -12.28 -21.99
CA ASP A 319 20.96 -13.58 -22.05
C ASP A 319 19.80 -13.75 -21.04
N THR A 320 19.45 -12.68 -20.29
CA THR A 320 18.36 -12.74 -19.30
C THR A 320 17.01 -12.94 -20.00
N PRO A 321 16.22 -13.95 -19.61
CA PRO A 321 14.86 -14.05 -20.12
C PRO A 321 14.07 -12.76 -19.84
N MET A 322 13.42 -12.23 -20.86
CA MET A 322 12.70 -10.94 -20.78
C MET A 322 11.41 -11.08 -20.00
N VAL A 323 10.83 -12.26 -19.95
CA VAL A 323 9.68 -12.58 -19.11
C VAL A 323 9.87 -13.99 -18.54
N LEU A 324 9.39 -14.19 -17.34
CA LEU A 324 9.39 -15.49 -16.70
C LEU A 324 7.97 -16.07 -16.81
N LEU A 325 7.87 -17.35 -17.17
CA LEU A 325 6.61 -18.01 -17.42
C LEU A 325 6.43 -19.20 -16.46
N SER A 326 5.18 -19.56 -16.19
CA SER A 326 4.81 -20.80 -15.54
C SER A 326 3.71 -21.45 -16.39
N ARG A 327 3.84 -22.74 -16.67
CA ARG A 327 2.81 -23.48 -17.41
C ARG A 327 1.56 -23.65 -16.54
N TYR A 328 0.40 -23.43 -17.14
CA TYR A 328 -0.86 -23.65 -16.44
C TYR A 328 -1.13 -25.15 -16.35
N LYS A 329 -1.03 -25.71 -15.13
CA LYS A 329 -1.32 -27.13 -14.82
C LYS A 329 -0.58 -28.15 -15.68
N ASP A 330 0.64 -27.82 -16.14
CA ASP A 330 1.45 -28.69 -16.99
C ASP A 330 0.69 -29.23 -18.23
N LYS A 331 -0.37 -28.53 -18.63
CA LYS A 331 -1.16 -28.94 -19.79
C LYS A 331 -0.44 -28.63 -21.11
N GLN A 332 -0.64 -29.49 -22.08
CA GLN A 332 -0.06 -29.31 -23.42
C GLN A 332 -0.89 -28.35 -24.29
N ASP A 333 -1.83 -27.62 -23.69
CA ASP A 333 -2.65 -26.63 -24.40
C ASP A 333 -1.92 -25.32 -24.69
N GLY A 334 -0.71 -25.18 -24.18
CA GLY A 334 0.17 -24.04 -24.44
C GLY A 334 -0.10 -22.80 -23.59
N ARG A 335 -1.02 -22.88 -22.64
CA ARG A 335 -1.34 -21.70 -21.79
C ARG A 335 -0.30 -21.48 -20.71
N PHE A 336 0.05 -20.23 -20.50
CA PHE A 336 1.07 -19.79 -19.55
C PHE A 336 0.59 -18.64 -18.67
N ILE A 337 1.25 -18.49 -17.54
CA ILE A 337 1.17 -17.34 -16.65
C ILE A 337 2.53 -16.64 -16.71
N SER A 338 2.57 -15.30 -16.77
CA SER A 338 3.82 -14.54 -16.82
C SER A 338 4.00 -13.63 -15.61
N PHE A 339 5.26 -13.31 -15.28
CA PHE A 339 5.65 -12.55 -14.09
C PHE A 339 6.44 -11.31 -14.48
N PHE A 340 6.01 -10.13 -13.99
CA PHE A 340 6.57 -8.82 -14.34
C PHE A 340 6.94 -8.00 -13.10
N GLY A 341 7.79 -6.98 -13.31
CA GLY A 341 8.16 -6.01 -12.28
C GLY A 341 8.92 -6.67 -11.13
N ASP A 342 8.51 -6.39 -9.91
CA ASP A 342 9.18 -6.91 -8.71
C ASP A 342 9.05 -8.43 -8.54
N LEU A 343 8.19 -9.08 -9.32
CA LEU A 343 8.09 -10.54 -9.34
C LEU A 343 9.21 -11.18 -10.19
N HIS A 344 9.93 -10.39 -10.99
CA HIS A 344 11.05 -10.84 -11.82
C HIS A 344 12.37 -10.40 -11.16
N PRO A 345 13.27 -11.34 -10.79
CA PRO A 345 14.47 -10.97 -10.01
C PRO A 345 15.39 -9.94 -10.66
N SER A 346 15.48 -9.93 -12.00
CA SER A 346 16.35 -8.99 -12.72
C SER A 346 15.75 -7.59 -12.84
N TYR A 347 14.43 -7.45 -12.67
CA TYR A 347 13.72 -6.17 -12.87
C TYR A 347 13.12 -5.61 -11.58
N SER A 348 13.35 -6.26 -10.45
CA SER A 348 12.85 -5.78 -9.15
C SER A 348 13.59 -4.55 -8.66
N GLY A 349 12.94 -3.76 -7.81
CA GLY A 349 13.56 -2.71 -7.01
C GLY A 349 13.16 -1.28 -7.34
N ASN A 350 12.67 -0.97 -8.54
CA ASN A 350 12.13 0.36 -8.84
C ASN A 350 11.19 0.34 -10.05
N VAL A 351 10.42 1.43 -10.19
CA VAL A 351 9.37 1.55 -11.21
C VAL A 351 9.93 1.53 -12.65
N VAL A 352 11.11 2.09 -12.87
CA VAL A 352 11.72 2.12 -14.20
C VAL A 352 12.05 0.70 -14.69
N LYS A 353 12.61 -0.13 -13.79
CA LYS A 353 12.86 -1.54 -14.08
C LYS A 353 11.54 -2.30 -14.31
N ALA A 354 10.52 -2.03 -13.50
CA ALA A 354 9.19 -2.66 -13.66
C ALA A 354 8.59 -2.34 -15.04
N MET A 355 8.65 -1.06 -15.47
CA MET A 355 8.19 -0.66 -16.81
C MET A 355 9.03 -1.32 -17.91
N SER A 356 10.35 -1.43 -17.70
CA SER A 356 11.25 -2.11 -18.64
C SER A 356 10.89 -3.59 -18.81
N SER A 357 10.53 -4.27 -17.70
CA SER A 357 10.12 -5.68 -17.77
C SER A 357 8.88 -5.86 -18.65
N ALA A 358 7.91 -4.98 -18.55
CA ALA A 358 6.69 -5.02 -19.38
C ALA A 358 7.03 -4.74 -20.85
N LYS A 359 7.82 -3.67 -21.11
CA LYS A 359 8.20 -3.26 -22.46
C LYS A 359 9.01 -4.35 -23.18
N GLN A 360 9.91 -5.02 -22.47
CA GLN A 360 10.76 -6.05 -23.08
C GLN A 360 10.10 -7.43 -23.08
N GLY A 361 9.15 -7.68 -22.18
CA GLY A 361 8.52 -8.98 -22.05
C GLY A 361 7.26 -9.20 -22.92
N TYR A 362 6.54 -8.13 -23.30
CA TYR A 362 5.29 -8.33 -24.06
C TYR A 362 5.49 -9.07 -25.39
N PRO A 363 6.63 -8.94 -26.12
CA PRO A 363 6.78 -9.72 -27.35
C PRO A 363 6.83 -11.23 -27.09
N VAL A 364 7.33 -11.66 -25.93
CA VAL A 364 7.32 -13.07 -25.52
C VAL A 364 5.88 -13.55 -25.30
N VAL A 365 5.08 -12.73 -24.59
CA VAL A 365 3.65 -13.04 -24.35
C VAL A 365 2.90 -13.16 -25.69
N ASN A 366 3.17 -12.24 -26.65
CA ASN A 366 2.57 -12.29 -27.97
C ASN A 366 2.90 -13.63 -28.68
N ARG A 367 4.17 -14.05 -28.67
CA ARG A 367 4.59 -15.32 -29.29
C ARG A 367 3.90 -16.52 -28.64
N VAL A 368 3.73 -16.49 -27.32
CA VAL A 368 3.03 -17.55 -26.59
C VAL A 368 1.55 -17.59 -27.01
N LEU A 369 0.90 -16.43 -27.10
CA LEU A 369 -0.50 -16.33 -27.51
C LEU A 369 -0.72 -16.78 -28.96
N GLU A 370 0.24 -16.49 -29.86
CA GLU A 370 0.17 -16.90 -31.28
C GLU A 370 0.21 -18.43 -31.45
N ARG A 371 0.70 -19.17 -30.46
CA ARG A 371 0.81 -20.65 -30.50
C ARG A 371 -0.46 -21.37 -30.07
N ILE A 372 -1.44 -20.65 -29.48
CA ILE A 372 -2.64 -21.24 -28.93
C ILE A 372 -3.89 -20.74 -29.70
N LYS A 373 -4.96 -21.52 -29.62
CA LYS A 373 -6.26 -21.10 -30.17
C LYS A 373 -6.96 -20.26 -29.08
N PRO A 374 -7.61 -19.15 -29.46
CA PRO A 374 -8.38 -18.38 -28.48
C PRO A 374 -9.38 -19.25 -27.73
N ALA A 375 -9.48 -19.03 -26.41
CA ALA A 375 -10.41 -19.77 -25.56
C ALA A 375 -11.87 -19.42 -25.89
N SER A 376 -12.12 -18.23 -26.42
CA SER A 376 -13.46 -17.77 -26.80
C SER A 376 -13.41 -17.02 -28.14
N ASN A 377 -14.51 -17.09 -28.86
CA ASN A 377 -14.73 -16.33 -30.10
C ASN A 377 -15.75 -15.21 -29.90
N GLU A 378 -16.09 -14.89 -28.66
CA GLU A 378 -17.01 -13.81 -28.31
C GLU A 378 -16.41 -12.44 -28.65
N SER A 379 -17.28 -11.48 -28.96
CA SER A 379 -16.83 -10.10 -29.11
C SER A 379 -16.35 -9.55 -27.76
N SER A 380 -15.48 -8.56 -27.78
CA SER A 380 -14.99 -7.88 -26.56
C SER A 380 -16.16 -7.41 -25.69
N GLN A 381 -17.21 -6.89 -26.31
CA GLN A 381 -18.39 -6.40 -25.60
C GLN A 381 -19.12 -7.53 -24.84
N GLN A 382 -19.32 -8.68 -25.49
CA GLN A 382 -19.95 -9.82 -24.85
C GLN A 382 -19.10 -10.37 -23.70
N PHE A 383 -17.81 -10.52 -23.94
CA PHE A 383 -16.84 -10.96 -22.94
C PHE A 383 -16.84 -10.05 -21.71
N PHE A 384 -16.75 -8.73 -21.91
CA PHE A 384 -16.75 -7.78 -20.80
C PHE A 384 -18.11 -7.71 -20.07
N SER A 385 -19.22 -7.96 -20.79
CA SER A 385 -20.53 -8.05 -20.13
C SER A 385 -20.55 -9.23 -19.16
N GLY A 386 -20.07 -10.39 -19.60
CA GLY A 386 -19.95 -11.57 -18.74
C GLY A 386 -19.05 -11.34 -17.52
N LEU A 387 -17.90 -10.67 -17.72
CA LEU A 387 -17.00 -10.32 -16.62
C LEU A 387 -17.68 -9.36 -15.64
N ASN A 388 -18.43 -8.37 -16.12
CA ASN A 388 -19.16 -7.42 -15.25
C ASN A 388 -20.16 -8.17 -14.36
N ASP A 389 -20.91 -9.12 -14.94
CA ASP A 389 -21.91 -9.88 -14.19
C ASP A 389 -21.27 -10.74 -13.08
N GLN A 390 -20.06 -11.23 -13.30
CA GLN A 390 -19.35 -12.09 -12.34
C GLN A 390 -18.54 -11.32 -11.31
N LEU A 391 -17.87 -10.22 -11.73
CA LEU A 391 -16.86 -9.55 -10.92
C LEU A 391 -17.31 -8.25 -10.28
N ARG A 392 -18.37 -7.61 -10.77
CA ARG A 392 -18.82 -6.31 -10.27
C ARG A 392 -19.94 -6.47 -9.24
N PRO A 393 -19.65 -6.21 -7.95
CA PRO A 393 -20.70 -6.29 -6.94
C PRO A 393 -21.80 -5.24 -7.18
N THR A 394 -23.06 -5.66 -7.08
CA THR A 394 -24.21 -4.76 -7.21
C THR A 394 -25.11 -4.90 -6.00
N VAL A 395 -25.62 -3.78 -5.49
CA VAL A 395 -26.54 -3.80 -4.37
C VAL A 395 -27.91 -4.32 -4.84
N TYR A 396 -28.33 -5.44 -4.26
CA TYR A 396 -29.62 -6.07 -4.56
C TYR A 396 -30.74 -5.50 -3.69
N LYS A 397 -30.45 -5.29 -2.37
CA LYS A 397 -31.45 -4.85 -1.42
C LYS A 397 -30.78 -4.08 -0.26
N VAL A 398 -31.47 -3.05 0.23
CA VAL A 398 -31.08 -2.36 1.46
C VAL A 398 -32.31 -2.32 2.36
N GLU A 399 -32.18 -2.78 3.61
CA GLU A 399 -33.28 -2.81 4.56
C GLU A 399 -32.83 -2.32 5.94
N ARG A 400 -33.62 -1.45 6.55
CA ARG A 400 -33.35 -0.98 7.91
C ARG A 400 -34.06 -1.92 8.90
N LEU A 401 -33.28 -2.75 9.57
CA LEU A 401 -33.80 -3.73 10.55
C LEU A 401 -34.07 -3.08 11.90
N ALA A 402 -33.34 -2.01 12.24
CA ALA A 402 -33.50 -1.27 13.51
C ALA A 402 -32.96 0.16 13.26
N PRO A 403 -33.20 1.12 14.17
CA PRO A 403 -32.75 2.50 13.96
C PRO A 403 -31.25 2.64 13.58
N ASN A 404 -30.42 1.76 14.13
CA ASN A 404 -28.97 1.79 13.88
C ASN A 404 -28.43 0.51 13.21
N ILE A 405 -29.31 -0.33 12.63
CA ILE A 405 -28.91 -1.56 11.93
C ILE A 405 -29.50 -1.54 10.52
N ILE A 406 -28.61 -1.57 9.53
CA ILE A 406 -28.99 -1.63 8.11
C ILE A 406 -28.42 -2.93 7.52
N GLU A 407 -29.29 -3.69 6.87
CA GLU A 407 -28.90 -4.86 6.09
C GLU A 407 -28.70 -4.44 4.64
N VAL A 408 -27.54 -4.78 4.06
CA VAL A 408 -27.24 -4.55 2.64
C VAL A 408 -26.99 -5.90 2.00
N VAL A 409 -27.85 -6.30 1.06
CA VAL A 409 -27.67 -7.54 0.31
C VAL A 409 -27.00 -7.18 -1.01
N VAL A 410 -25.90 -7.87 -1.33
CA VAL A 410 -25.08 -7.59 -2.50
C VAL A 410 -25.01 -8.85 -3.38
N HIS A 411 -25.26 -8.67 -4.67
CA HIS A 411 -25.02 -9.71 -5.68
C HIS A 411 -23.57 -9.63 -6.09
N ALA A 412 -22.79 -10.67 -5.78
CA ALA A 412 -21.34 -10.73 -6.05
C ALA A 412 -20.92 -12.20 -6.23
N PRO A 413 -21.23 -12.81 -7.42
CA PRO A 413 -21.12 -14.27 -7.61
C PRO A 413 -19.72 -14.83 -7.29
N MET A 414 -18.67 -14.29 -7.90
CA MET A 414 -17.30 -14.80 -7.68
C MET A 414 -16.86 -14.67 -6.23
N ALA A 415 -17.21 -13.54 -5.57
CA ALA A 415 -16.87 -13.34 -4.16
C ALA A 415 -17.60 -14.36 -3.28
N ALA A 416 -18.87 -14.64 -3.60
CA ALA A 416 -19.69 -15.62 -2.85
C ALA A 416 -19.19 -17.06 -3.06
N GLU A 417 -18.80 -17.40 -4.29
CA GLU A 417 -18.35 -18.76 -4.64
C GLU A 417 -17.14 -19.21 -3.83
N HIS A 418 -16.19 -18.32 -3.61
CA HIS A 418 -14.95 -18.64 -2.90
C HIS A 418 -14.99 -18.34 -1.41
N PHE A 419 -16.13 -17.94 -0.87
CA PHE A 419 -16.27 -17.62 0.56
C PHE A 419 -16.13 -18.86 1.43
N GLN A 420 -15.32 -18.76 2.47
CA GLN A 420 -15.12 -19.82 3.46
C GLN A 420 -15.55 -19.35 4.84
N PRO A 421 -16.10 -20.24 5.68
CA PRO A 421 -16.46 -19.90 7.06
C PRO A 421 -15.29 -19.26 7.82
N GLY A 422 -15.54 -18.17 8.52
CA GLY A 422 -14.52 -17.41 9.25
C GLY A 422 -13.96 -16.24 8.46
N GLN A 423 -14.23 -16.16 7.17
CA GLN A 423 -13.85 -15.01 6.35
C GLN A 423 -14.86 -13.86 6.50
N PHE A 424 -14.46 -12.66 6.08
CA PHE A 424 -15.33 -11.49 5.99
C PHE A 424 -14.87 -10.62 4.82
N TYR A 425 -15.79 -9.82 4.29
CA TYR A 425 -15.49 -8.88 3.22
C TYR A 425 -15.43 -7.45 3.75
N ARG A 426 -14.51 -6.69 3.19
CA ARG A 426 -14.40 -5.26 3.44
C ARG A 426 -15.29 -4.54 2.43
N PHE A 427 -16.26 -3.79 2.93
CA PHE A 427 -17.15 -2.99 2.11
C PHE A 427 -16.66 -1.56 2.01
N GLN A 428 -16.71 -1.01 0.81
CA GLN A 428 -16.25 0.35 0.56
C GLN A 428 -17.07 0.97 -0.58
N ASN A 429 -17.56 2.20 -0.40
CA ASN A 429 -18.21 2.90 -1.50
C ASN A 429 -17.17 3.60 -2.38
N TYR A 430 -17.57 3.98 -3.58
CA TYR A 430 -16.70 4.79 -4.45
C TYR A 430 -16.58 6.20 -3.89
N ALA A 431 -15.34 6.65 -3.65
CA ALA A 431 -15.08 7.98 -3.10
C ALA A 431 -15.68 9.09 -3.98
N THR A 432 -15.61 8.92 -5.31
CA THR A 432 -16.15 9.90 -6.28
C THR A 432 -17.67 9.99 -6.23
N LEU A 433 -18.37 8.97 -5.73
CA LEU A 433 -19.83 8.93 -5.65
C LEU A 433 -20.32 9.11 -4.22
N ALA A 434 -19.42 9.20 -3.24
CA ALA A 434 -19.80 9.37 -1.83
C ALA A 434 -20.44 10.73 -1.62
N PRO A 435 -21.57 10.81 -0.90
CA PRO A 435 -22.20 12.11 -0.63
C PRO A 435 -21.32 13.01 0.22
N VAL A 436 -21.47 14.31 0.05
CA VAL A 436 -20.75 15.31 0.86
C VAL A 436 -21.75 15.98 1.79
N SER A 437 -21.40 16.08 3.07
CA SER A 437 -22.21 16.77 4.09
C SER A 437 -21.28 17.71 4.87
N SER A 438 -21.62 18.97 4.93
CA SER A 438 -20.84 20.01 5.62
C SER A 438 -19.34 19.93 5.27
N ASP A 439 -19.04 19.92 3.99
CA ASP A 439 -17.66 19.85 3.43
C ASP A 439 -16.91 18.57 3.76
N THR A 440 -17.58 17.55 4.30
CA THR A 440 -17.00 16.25 4.59
C THR A 440 -17.57 15.19 3.65
N ARG A 441 -16.70 14.50 2.95
CA ARG A 441 -17.07 13.38 2.06
C ARG A 441 -17.33 12.14 2.91
N LEU A 442 -18.53 11.59 2.79
CA LEU A 442 -18.95 10.43 3.60
C LEU A 442 -18.50 9.12 2.94
N GLY A 443 -17.20 8.93 2.87
CA GLY A 443 -16.61 7.66 2.45
C GLY A 443 -16.99 6.58 3.46
N MET A 444 -17.46 5.41 2.98
CA MET A 444 -17.91 4.31 3.83
C MET A 444 -16.96 3.13 3.68
N GLU A 445 -16.55 2.62 4.83
CA GLU A 445 -15.72 1.42 4.89
C GLU A 445 -16.19 0.60 6.08
N UNK A 446 -16.59 -0.58 5.82
CA UNK A 446 -17.08 -1.35 6.88
C UNK A 446 -16.56 -2.76 6.78
N UNK A 447 -16.36 -3.31 7.68
CA UNK A 447 -16.02 -4.68 7.73
C UNK A 447 -17.33 -5.36 7.91
N UNK A 448 -17.52 -5.90 7.23
CA UNK A 448 -18.77 -6.50 7.24
C UNK A 448 -18.62 -7.95 7.38
N UNK A 449 -18.72 -8.33 8.13
CA UNK A 449 -18.78 -9.53 8.24
C UNK A 449 -19.97 -9.81 8.04
N ARG A 450 -20.26 -10.82 7.35
CA ARG A 450 -21.62 -11.16 7.38
C ARG A 450 -22.08 -12.49 6.95
N ARG A 451 -23.30 -12.75 7.10
CA ARG A 451 -24.00 -13.96 6.61
C ARG A 451 -24.05 -13.92 5.09
N PHE A 452 -23.63 -15.00 4.48
CA PHE A 452 -23.96 -15.27 3.08
C PHE A 452 -25.20 -16.18 3.06
N CYS A 453 -26.25 -15.70 2.42
CA CYS A 453 -27.37 -16.56 2.03
C CYS A 453 -27.08 -16.94 0.57
N GLY A 454 -26.65 -18.14 0.36
CA GLY A 454 -26.59 -18.69 -0.99
C GLY A 454 -28.01 -19.01 -1.46
N TYR A 455 -28.40 -18.50 -2.63
CA TYR A 455 -29.57 -18.94 -3.38
C TYR A 455 -29.10 -19.66 -4.62
#